data_e8515c67b079da49a0929dc30f8d24bb
#
_entry.id   e8515c67b079da49a0929dc30f8d24bb
#
_cell.length_a   1.000
_cell.length_b   1.000
_cell.length_c   1.000
_cell.angle_alpha   90.00
_cell.angle_beta   90.00
_cell.angle_gamma   90.00
#
_symmetry.space_group_name_H-M   'P 1'
#
loop_
_entity.id
_entity.type
_entity.pdbx_description
1 polymer ?
#
loop_
_entity_poly.entity_id
_entity_poly.type
_entity_poly.pdbx_seq_one_letter_code
_entity_poly.pdbx_strand_id
1 'polypeptide(L)'
;MKELKEFKSTSPFIKWFDELRSTDVGSVGGKNSSLGEMVTQLAEYGIPVPPGFATTSEAYWAQIDNGDLKQVIVDETELLQKGEKSLADVGHTIRSAVSSAPL
;
A
#
# COMPACT_ATOMS: atom_id res chain seq x y z
N MET A 1 3.36 4.69 25.56
CA MET A 1 2.72 4.50 24.26
C MET A 1 1.38 3.79 24.32
N LYS A 2 0.77 3.86 25.50
CA LYS A 2 -0.56 3.30 25.72
C LYS A 2 -1.61 3.95 24.83
N GLU A 3 -1.53 5.27 24.67
CA GLU A 3 -2.46 6.04 23.82
C GLU A 3 -2.37 5.62 22.36
N LEU A 4 -1.16 5.35 21.85
CA LEU A 4 -0.98 4.92 20.49
C LEU A 4 -1.63 3.55 20.24
N LYS A 5 -1.55 2.64 21.21
CA LYS A 5 -2.20 1.34 21.13
C LYS A 5 -3.72 1.45 21.08
N GLU A 6 -4.29 2.43 21.76
CA GLU A 6 -5.73 2.66 21.75
C GLU A 6 -6.24 3.13 20.37
N PHE A 7 -5.38 3.81 19.61
CA PHE A 7 -5.71 4.24 18.26
C PHE A 7 -5.35 3.24 17.17
N LYS A 8 -4.66 2.16 17.51
CA LYS A 8 -4.32 1.13 16.52
C LYS A 8 -5.59 0.45 16.04
N SER A 9 -5.83 0.61 14.75
CA SER A 9 -6.99 0.05 14.09
C SER A 9 -6.80 -1.44 13.84
N THR A 10 -7.90 -2.20 13.89
CA THR A 10 -7.93 -3.56 13.36
C THR A 10 -8.24 -3.56 11.86
N SER A 11 -8.18 -2.40 11.21
CA SER A 11 -8.44 -2.25 9.79
C SER A 11 -7.48 -3.13 8.97
N PRO A 12 -7.99 -3.83 7.94
CA PRO A 12 -7.13 -4.59 7.03
C PRO A 12 -6.27 -3.70 6.14
N PHE A 13 -6.51 -2.38 6.13
CA PHE A 13 -5.83 -1.44 5.23
C PHE A 13 -4.55 -0.87 5.81
N ILE A 14 -4.35 -0.97 7.11
CA ILE A 14 -3.19 -0.40 7.81
C ILE A 14 -2.61 -1.42 8.78
N LYS A 15 -1.29 -1.56 8.75
CA LYS A 15 -0.55 -2.33 9.77
C LYS A 15 0.57 -1.47 10.33
N TRP A 16 0.63 -1.38 11.64
CA TRP A 16 1.67 -0.62 12.34
C TRP A 16 2.99 -1.38 12.30
N PHE A 17 4.11 -0.67 12.24
CA PHE A 17 5.43 -1.31 12.11
C PHE A 17 5.73 -2.30 13.23
N ASP A 18 5.28 -2.04 14.45
CA ASP A 18 5.52 -2.96 15.57
C ASP A 18 4.69 -4.25 15.48
N GLU A 19 3.71 -4.29 14.61
CA GLU A 19 2.91 -5.49 14.33
C GLU A 19 3.45 -6.32 13.18
N LEU A 20 4.36 -5.76 12.38
CA LEU A 20 4.86 -6.40 11.18
C LEU A 20 6.00 -7.37 11.47
N ARG A 21 6.05 -8.43 10.69
CA ARG A 21 7.10 -9.45 10.73
C ARG A 21 7.54 -9.78 9.31
N SER A 22 8.64 -10.51 9.18
CA SER A 22 9.16 -10.91 7.88
C SER A 22 8.17 -11.74 7.06
N THR A 23 7.18 -12.35 7.72
CA THR A 23 6.13 -13.14 7.06
C THR A 23 5.05 -12.28 6.42
N ASP A 24 5.05 -10.97 6.64
CA ASP A 24 4.01 -10.06 6.13
C ASP A 24 4.32 -9.47 4.75
N VAL A 25 5.34 -9.99 4.05
CA VAL A 25 5.74 -9.50 2.72
C VAL A 25 4.56 -9.44 1.76
N GLY A 26 3.69 -10.44 1.78
CA GLY A 26 2.54 -10.51 0.86
C GLY A 26 1.53 -9.38 1.04
N SER A 27 1.45 -8.78 2.23
CA SER A 27 0.48 -7.72 2.50
C SER A 27 1.08 -6.31 2.48
N VAL A 28 2.35 -6.15 2.86
CA VAL A 28 2.97 -4.81 2.99
C VAL A 28 4.24 -4.64 2.16
N GLY A 29 4.73 -5.69 1.53
CA GLY A 29 5.96 -5.67 0.75
C GLY A 29 7.21 -5.89 1.59
N GLY A 30 8.33 -6.18 0.90
CA GLY A 30 9.58 -6.56 1.57
C GLY A 30 10.19 -5.46 2.41
N LYS A 31 10.18 -4.22 1.94
CA LYS A 31 10.74 -3.10 2.70
C LYS A 31 10.01 -2.90 4.01
N ASN A 32 8.69 -2.85 3.98
CA ASN A 32 7.89 -2.61 5.18
C ASN A 32 8.00 -3.78 6.17
N SER A 33 8.00 -5.02 5.69
CA SER A 33 8.16 -6.18 6.57
C SER A 33 9.52 -6.19 7.25
N SER A 34 10.58 -5.81 6.54
CA SER A 34 11.92 -5.67 7.10
C SER A 34 12.01 -4.55 8.12
N LEU A 35 11.37 -3.41 7.86
CA LEU A 35 11.28 -2.31 8.82
C LEU A 35 10.57 -2.75 10.09
N GLY A 36 9.50 -3.53 9.97
CA GLY A 36 8.78 -4.06 11.12
C GLY A 36 9.64 -4.97 11.99
N GLU A 37 10.41 -5.87 11.37
CA GLU A 37 11.36 -6.71 12.11
C GLU A 37 12.40 -5.86 12.84
N MET A 38 12.95 -4.86 12.17
CA MET A 38 13.95 -3.98 12.75
C MET A 38 13.41 -3.20 13.94
N VAL A 39 12.20 -2.65 13.83
CA VAL A 39 11.54 -1.93 14.94
C VAL A 39 11.42 -2.83 16.17
N THR A 40 10.94 -4.06 15.97
CA THR A 40 10.77 -5.02 17.04
C THR A 40 12.10 -5.40 17.70
N GLN A 41 13.13 -5.68 16.89
CA GLN A 41 14.43 -6.08 17.40
C GLN A 41 15.13 -4.95 18.16
N LEU A 42 15.08 -3.72 17.62
CA LEU A 42 15.69 -2.58 18.28
C LEU A 42 15.00 -2.24 19.61
N ALA A 43 13.69 -2.42 19.69
CA ALA A 43 12.96 -2.21 20.93
C ALA A 43 13.46 -3.12 22.04
N GLU A 44 13.85 -4.37 21.73
CA GLU A 44 14.42 -5.30 22.71
C GLU A 44 15.74 -4.80 23.30
N TYR A 45 16.48 -4.01 22.52
CA TYR A 45 17.75 -3.41 22.98
C TYR A 45 17.56 -2.02 23.61
N GLY A 46 16.31 -1.60 23.82
CA GLY A 46 16.02 -0.29 24.38
C GLY A 46 16.29 0.89 23.45
N ILE A 47 16.42 0.61 22.15
CA ILE A 47 16.65 1.66 21.14
C ILE A 47 15.29 2.20 20.67
N PRO A 48 15.01 3.50 20.90
CA PRO A 48 13.74 4.06 20.46
C PRO A 48 13.69 4.20 18.95
N VAL A 49 12.59 3.74 18.35
CA VAL A 49 12.33 3.88 16.92
C VAL A 49 11.02 4.64 16.76
N PRO A 50 10.96 5.66 15.91
CA PRO A 50 9.72 6.40 15.67
C PRO A 50 8.59 5.45 15.24
N PRO A 51 7.36 5.67 15.74
CA PRO A 51 6.23 4.87 15.30
C PRO A 51 5.89 5.15 13.84
N GLY A 52 5.29 4.19 13.18
CA GLY A 52 4.87 4.33 11.80
C GLY A 52 3.96 3.19 11.42
N PHE A 53 3.37 3.31 10.23
CA PHE A 53 2.48 2.29 9.71
C PHE A 53 2.69 2.12 8.21
N ALA A 54 2.23 0.98 7.69
CA ALA A 54 2.21 0.68 6.27
C ALA A 54 0.77 0.48 5.82
N THR A 55 0.48 0.90 4.59
CA THR A 55 -0.77 0.51 3.92
C THR A 55 -0.58 -0.90 3.34
N THR A 56 -1.65 -1.68 3.33
CA THR A 56 -1.61 -3.06 2.86
C THR A 56 -2.01 -3.18 1.39
N SER A 57 -1.75 -4.34 0.81
CA SER A 57 -2.26 -4.66 -0.53
C SER A 57 -3.79 -4.63 -0.58
N GLU A 58 -4.47 -4.95 0.51
CA GLU A 58 -5.93 -4.83 0.58
C GLU A 58 -6.39 -3.39 0.42
N ALA A 59 -5.65 -2.42 0.97
CA ALA A 59 -5.94 -1.01 0.78
C ALA A 59 -5.82 -0.62 -0.69
N TYR A 60 -4.78 -1.11 -1.37
CA TYR A 60 -4.59 -0.90 -2.80
C TYR A 60 -5.79 -1.43 -3.60
N TRP A 61 -6.18 -2.67 -3.35
CA TRP A 61 -7.30 -3.28 -4.08
C TRP A 61 -8.63 -2.59 -3.79
N ALA A 62 -8.85 -2.14 -2.54
CA ALA A 62 -10.04 -1.38 -2.20
C ALA A 62 -10.12 -0.09 -3.01
N GLN A 63 -9.00 0.60 -3.22
CA GLN A 63 -8.95 1.82 -4.03
C GLN A 63 -9.18 1.50 -5.52
N ILE A 64 -8.54 0.46 -6.03
CA ILE A 64 -8.66 0.06 -7.44
C ILE A 64 -10.06 -0.42 -7.77
N ASP A 65 -10.72 -1.12 -6.85
CA ASP A 65 -12.09 -1.60 -7.05
C ASP A 65 -13.14 -0.51 -6.84
N ASN A 66 -12.72 0.68 -6.40
CA ASN A 66 -13.63 1.80 -6.19
C ASN A 66 -13.95 2.49 -7.53
N GLY A 67 -15.23 2.51 -7.89
CA GLY A 67 -15.66 3.11 -9.15
C GLY A 67 -15.12 2.34 -10.36
N ASP A 68 -14.69 3.06 -11.39
CA ASP A 68 -14.29 2.49 -12.67
C ASP A 68 -12.78 2.35 -12.84
N LEU A 69 -11.98 2.51 -11.78
CA LEU A 69 -10.52 2.49 -11.88
C LEU A 69 -9.98 1.20 -12.49
N LYS A 70 -10.48 0.07 -12.02
CA LYS A 70 -10.03 -1.24 -12.53
C LYS A 70 -10.29 -1.35 -14.03
N GLN A 71 -11.48 -0.91 -14.47
CA GLN A 71 -11.84 -0.96 -15.88
C GLN A 71 -10.97 -0.04 -16.72
N VAL A 72 -10.68 1.16 -16.22
CA VAL A 72 -9.77 2.10 -16.91
C VAL A 72 -8.40 1.46 -17.09
N ILE A 73 -7.86 0.86 -16.07
CA ILE A 73 -6.54 0.20 -16.12
C ILE A 73 -6.53 -0.93 -17.15
N VAL A 74 -7.56 -1.78 -17.14
CA VAL A 74 -7.68 -2.90 -18.08
C VAL A 74 -7.79 -2.40 -19.50
N ASP A 75 -8.67 -1.43 -19.77
CA ASP A 75 -8.89 -0.89 -21.10
C ASP A 75 -7.65 -0.21 -21.66
N GLU A 76 -6.99 0.62 -20.86
CA GLU A 76 -5.77 1.31 -21.29
C GLU A 76 -4.62 0.35 -21.54
N THR A 77 -4.49 -0.69 -20.70
CA THR A 77 -3.46 -1.72 -20.87
C THR A 77 -3.68 -2.49 -22.17
N GLU A 78 -4.93 -2.80 -22.52
CA GLU A 78 -5.25 -3.46 -23.79
C GLU A 78 -4.87 -2.58 -24.98
N LEU A 79 -5.15 -1.28 -24.94
CA LEU A 79 -4.78 -0.35 -26.00
C LEU A 79 -3.26 -0.30 -26.19
N LEU A 80 -2.51 -0.32 -25.09
CA LEU A 80 -1.06 -0.38 -25.14
C LEU A 80 -0.57 -1.69 -25.80
N GLN A 81 -1.12 -2.83 -25.40
CA GLN A 81 -0.74 -4.13 -25.92
C GLN A 81 -1.04 -4.27 -27.40
N LYS A 82 -2.13 -3.67 -27.87
CA LYS A 82 -2.53 -3.66 -29.29
C LYS A 82 -1.75 -2.65 -30.12
N GLY A 83 -0.94 -1.81 -29.49
CA GLY A 83 -0.20 -0.76 -30.18
C GLY A 83 -1.06 0.41 -30.65
N GLU A 84 -2.27 0.54 -30.13
CA GLU A 84 -3.21 1.62 -30.49
C GLU A 84 -2.99 2.90 -29.70
N LYS A 85 -2.26 2.83 -28.57
CA LYS A 85 -1.99 3.97 -27.70
C LYS A 85 -0.57 3.85 -27.15
N SER A 86 0.13 4.98 -27.02
CA SER A 86 1.51 5.00 -26.53
C SER A 86 1.56 4.74 -25.03
N LEU A 87 2.71 4.26 -24.55
CA LEU A 87 2.95 4.07 -23.11
C LEU A 87 2.77 5.38 -22.34
N ALA A 88 3.27 6.50 -22.88
CA ALA A 88 3.14 7.81 -22.25
C ALA A 88 1.68 8.22 -22.08
N ASP A 89 0.86 8.03 -23.10
CA ASP A 89 -0.55 8.40 -23.08
C ASP A 89 -1.36 7.48 -22.15
N VAL A 90 -1.09 6.18 -22.22
CA VAL A 90 -1.72 5.20 -21.31
C VAL A 90 -1.39 5.53 -19.86
N GLY A 91 -0.12 5.78 -19.56
CA GLY A 91 0.31 6.16 -18.22
C GLY A 91 -0.35 7.44 -17.73
N HIS A 92 -0.44 8.44 -18.58
CA HIS A 92 -1.11 9.70 -18.24
C HIS A 92 -2.59 9.47 -17.88
N THR A 93 -3.31 8.71 -18.70
CA THR A 93 -4.73 8.42 -18.47
C THR A 93 -4.93 7.67 -17.14
N ILE A 94 -4.12 6.65 -16.88
CA ILE A 94 -4.23 5.86 -15.65
C ILE A 94 -3.90 6.72 -14.42
N ARG A 95 -2.80 7.48 -14.45
CA ARG A 95 -2.44 8.36 -13.34
C ARG A 95 -3.52 9.40 -13.04
N SER A 96 -4.09 9.98 -14.09
CA SER A 96 -5.17 10.97 -13.93
C SER A 96 -6.42 10.34 -13.30
N ALA A 97 -6.76 9.12 -13.70
CA ALA A 97 -7.90 8.40 -13.14
C ALA A 97 -7.69 8.08 -11.67
N VAL A 98 -6.51 7.60 -11.31
CA VAL A 98 -6.17 7.29 -9.91
C VAL A 98 -6.18 8.55 -9.06
N SER A 99 -5.59 9.64 -9.55
CA SER A 99 -5.50 10.91 -8.81
C SER A 99 -6.86 11.55 -8.55
N SER A 100 -7.81 11.36 -9.45
CA SER A 100 -9.14 11.97 -9.33
C SER A 100 -10.17 11.05 -8.70
N ALA A 101 -9.84 9.79 -8.43
CA ALA A 101 -10.77 8.87 -7.79
C ALA A 101 -10.98 9.24 -6.31
N PRO A 102 -12.21 9.09 -5.79
CA PRO A 102 -12.46 9.31 -4.36
C PRO A 102 -11.75 8.24 -3.51
N LEU A 103 -11.31 8.65 -2.35
CA LEU A 103 -10.72 7.75 -1.37
C LEU A 103 -11.78 7.04 -0.54
#